data_cb5fce126b17574e259c2f1c0f4c431c
#
_entry.id   cb5fce126b17574e259c2f1c0f4c431c
#
_cell.length_a   1.000
_cell.length_b   1.000
_cell.length_c   1.000
_cell.angle_alpha   90.00
_cell.angle_beta   90.00
_cell.angle_gamma   90.00
#
_symmetry.space_group_name_H-M   'P 1'
#
loop_
_entity.id
_entity.type
_entity.pdbx_description
1 polymer ?
#
loop_
_entity_poly.entity_id
_entity_poly.type
_entity_poly.pdbx_seq_one_letter_code
_entity_poly.pdbx_strand_id
1 'polypeptide(L)'
;MLTNEKILDDDDALLFALLRLQLVELIRECNGSPERDVRVALKFAQTKLGPKAAANQEFLDDLEKTMSLLVFPQDSLDPSLAALLQPSLRREVADQVNRAILALQIQPKEAAIRRMVKMRVWGEEVTRKDTKKDLPPKIDLGLDSDNNEHNDDIQNGHEPMITT
;
A
#
# COMPACT_ATOMS: atom_id res chain seq x y z
N MET A 1 -6.04 -16.09 -20.72
CA MET A 1 -5.02 -15.03 -20.71
C MET A 1 -5.77 -13.71 -20.83
N LEU A 2 -6.29 -13.19 -19.75
CA LEU A 2 -7.13 -12.00 -19.74
C LEU A 2 -6.39 -10.87 -19.02
N THR A 3 -5.69 -10.08 -19.84
CA THR A 3 -5.73 -8.61 -19.80
C THR A 3 -5.29 -7.96 -18.49
N ASN A 4 -4.04 -8.21 -18.09
CA ASN A 4 -3.33 -7.30 -17.19
C ASN A 4 -3.16 -5.89 -17.81
N GLU A 5 -3.35 -5.76 -19.11
CA GLU A 5 -3.22 -4.50 -19.85
C GLU A 5 -4.30 -3.50 -19.47
N LYS A 6 -5.55 -3.94 -19.25
CA LYS A 6 -6.64 -3.03 -18.87
C LYS A 6 -6.50 -2.34 -17.51
N ILE A 7 -5.79 -2.95 -16.55
CA ILE A 7 -5.59 -2.35 -15.22
C ILE A 7 -4.74 -1.09 -15.32
N LEU A 8 -3.70 -1.15 -16.13
CA LEU A 8 -2.75 -0.06 -16.29
C LEU A 8 -3.24 1.02 -17.27
N ASP A 9 -4.20 0.68 -18.13
CA ASP A 9 -4.79 1.64 -19.05
C ASP A 9 -5.82 2.55 -18.36
N ASP A 10 -6.49 2.01 -17.34
CA ASP A 10 -7.54 2.72 -16.59
C ASP A 10 -6.99 3.45 -15.35
N ASP A 11 -5.78 3.12 -14.87
CA ASP A 11 -5.16 3.70 -13.67
C ASP A 11 -3.78 4.30 -13.98
N ASP A 12 -3.79 5.54 -14.45
CA ASP A 12 -2.58 6.30 -14.74
C ASP A 12 -1.68 6.50 -13.51
N ALA A 13 -2.25 6.55 -12.30
CA ALA A 13 -1.48 6.71 -11.08
C ALA A 13 -0.70 5.44 -10.74
N LEU A 14 -1.33 4.27 -10.89
CA LEU A 14 -0.66 2.99 -10.70
C LEU A 14 0.44 2.76 -11.74
N LEU A 15 0.16 3.09 -13.01
CA LEU A 15 1.14 2.99 -14.06
C LEU A 15 2.34 3.92 -13.80
N PHE A 16 2.08 5.16 -13.37
CA PHE A 16 3.14 6.10 -13.01
C PHE A 16 3.97 5.60 -11.83
N ALA A 17 3.33 5.06 -10.78
CA ALA A 17 4.03 4.49 -9.61
C ALA A 17 4.96 3.33 -10.01
N LEU A 18 4.52 2.44 -10.90
CA LEU A 18 5.34 1.34 -11.42
C LEU A 18 6.54 1.84 -12.23
N LEU A 19 6.32 2.82 -13.12
CA LEU A 19 7.40 3.42 -13.92
C LEU A 19 8.38 4.17 -13.03
N ARG A 20 7.90 4.88 -12.00
CA ARG A 20 8.74 5.54 -11.02
C ARG A 20 9.58 4.55 -10.22
N LEU A 21 9.00 3.44 -9.78
CA LEU A 21 9.76 2.37 -9.11
C LEU A 21 10.86 1.83 -10.02
N GLN A 22 10.55 1.57 -11.30
CA GLN A 22 11.55 1.12 -12.26
C GLN A 22 12.69 2.15 -12.45
N LEU A 23 12.37 3.45 -12.48
CA LEU A 23 13.39 4.49 -12.50
C LEU A 23 14.29 4.47 -11.26
N VAL A 24 13.72 4.30 -10.07
CA VAL A 24 14.49 4.17 -8.83
C VAL A 24 15.44 2.97 -8.87
N GLU A 25 14.98 1.83 -9.41
CA GLU A 25 15.85 0.65 -9.57
C GLU A 25 17.00 0.93 -10.55
N LEU A 26 16.74 1.56 -11.70
CA LEU A 26 17.80 1.97 -12.64
C LEU A 26 18.81 2.91 -11.98
N ILE A 27 18.34 3.84 -11.12
CA ILE A 27 19.23 4.72 -10.36
C ILE A 27 20.08 3.94 -9.36
N ARG A 28 19.51 2.93 -8.69
CA ARG A 28 20.28 2.04 -7.79
C ARG A 28 21.37 1.27 -8.54
N GLU A 29 21.03 0.72 -9.71
CA GLU A 29 21.99 0.02 -10.55
C GLU A 29 23.11 0.96 -11.01
N CYS A 30 22.78 2.18 -11.45
CA CYS A 30 23.78 3.19 -11.80
C CYS A 30 24.71 3.52 -10.64
N ASN A 31 24.17 3.66 -9.42
CA ASN A 31 24.97 3.98 -8.23
C ASN A 31 25.84 2.81 -7.76
N GLY A 32 25.43 1.56 -8.03
CA GLY A 32 26.21 0.35 -7.74
C GLY A 32 27.26 0.01 -8.81
N SER A 33 27.22 0.66 -9.96
CA SER A 33 28.17 0.41 -11.06
C SER A 33 29.36 1.37 -11.01
N PRO A 34 30.58 0.88 -11.25
CA PRO A 34 31.78 1.73 -11.26
C PRO A 34 31.75 2.80 -12.36
N GLU A 35 31.04 2.56 -13.46
CA GLU A 35 30.94 3.48 -14.60
C GLU A 35 29.86 4.56 -14.43
N ARG A 36 28.94 4.41 -13.44
CA ARG A 36 27.84 5.35 -13.15
C ARG A 36 27.13 5.87 -14.42
N ASP A 37 26.74 4.98 -15.33
CA ASP A 37 26.06 5.36 -16.55
C ASP A 37 24.61 5.80 -16.30
N VAL A 38 24.44 7.08 -16.03
CA VAL A 38 23.12 7.70 -15.76
C VAL A 38 22.25 7.85 -17.01
N ARG A 39 22.81 7.64 -18.22
CA ARG A 39 22.10 7.84 -19.48
C ARG A 39 20.89 6.95 -19.63
N VAL A 40 20.96 5.71 -19.14
CA VAL A 40 19.85 4.75 -19.18
C VAL A 40 18.68 5.25 -18.34
N ALA A 41 18.93 5.65 -17.10
CA ALA A 41 17.91 6.19 -16.20
C ALA A 41 17.30 7.49 -16.76
N LEU A 42 18.15 8.40 -17.26
CA LEU A 42 17.72 9.66 -17.87
C LEU A 42 16.83 9.44 -19.10
N LYS A 43 17.25 8.57 -20.03
CA LYS A 43 16.46 8.22 -21.22
C LYS A 43 15.14 7.60 -20.84
N PHE A 44 15.12 6.71 -19.85
CA PHE A 44 13.90 6.10 -19.35
C PHE A 44 12.94 7.15 -18.77
N ALA A 45 13.44 8.05 -17.90
CA ALA A 45 12.66 9.13 -17.34
C ALA A 45 12.03 10.01 -18.42
N GLN A 46 12.82 10.44 -19.42
CA GLN A 46 12.33 11.29 -20.49
C GLN A 46 11.30 10.62 -21.39
N THR A 47 11.48 9.34 -21.72
CA THR A 47 10.62 8.65 -22.69
C THR A 47 9.35 8.07 -22.07
N LYS A 48 9.39 7.63 -20.81
CA LYS A 48 8.28 6.92 -20.14
C LYS A 48 7.53 7.78 -19.15
N LEU A 49 8.24 8.57 -18.34
CA LEU A 49 7.64 9.37 -17.28
C LEU A 49 7.36 10.82 -17.70
N GLY A 50 8.22 11.41 -18.52
CA GLY A 50 8.09 12.80 -18.98
C GLY A 50 6.72 13.15 -19.55
N PRO A 51 6.16 12.37 -20.50
CA PRO A 51 4.84 12.64 -21.09
C PRO A 51 3.71 12.62 -20.06
N LYS A 52 3.79 11.72 -19.05
CA LYS A 52 2.79 11.61 -17.98
C LYS A 52 2.94 12.72 -16.94
N ALA A 53 4.17 13.08 -16.61
CA ALA A 53 4.49 14.19 -15.71
C ALA A 53 4.06 15.54 -16.28
N ALA A 54 4.16 15.72 -17.60
CA ALA A 54 3.68 16.94 -18.25
C ALA A 54 2.15 17.12 -18.17
N ALA A 55 1.40 16.05 -17.98
CA ALA A 55 -0.06 16.08 -17.89
C ALA A 55 -0.59 16.27 -16.46
N ASN A 56 0.23 15.98 -15.43
CA ASN A 56 -0.17 16.03 -14.02
C ASN A 56 0.95 16.59 -13.15
N GLN A 57 0.65 17.66 -12.40
CA GLN A 57 1.60 18.35 -11.54
C GLN A 57 2.16 17.44 -10.42
N GLU A 58 1.34 16.57 -9.83
CA GLU A 58 1.80 15.65 -8.78
C GLU A 58 2.84 14.66 -9.33
N PHE A 59 2.63 14.18 -10.56
CA PHE A 59 3.59 13.29 -11.23
C PHE A 59 4.89 14.03 -11.57
N LEU A 60 4.79 15.30 -11.91
CA LEU A 60 5.96 16.14 -12.16
C LEU A 60 6.80 16.30 -10.88
N ASP A 61 6.16 16.67 -9.77
CA ASP A 61 6.83 16.83 -8.47
C ASP A 61 7.50 15.53 -8.02
N ASP A 62 6.83 14.39 -8.24
CA ASP A 62 7.36 13.08 -7.92
C ASP A 62 8.52 12.65 -8.84
N LEU A 63 8.44 13.00 -10.11
CA LEU A 63 9.54 12.79 -11.06
C LEU A 63 10.76 13.63 -10.69
N GLU A 64 10.58 14.92 -10.37
CA GLU A 64 11.65 15.82 -9.95
C GLU A 64 12.35 15.32 -8.69
N LYS A 65 11.59 14.88 -7.67
CA LYS A 65 12.14 14.25 -6.47
C LYS A 65 12.96 13.00 -6.81
N THR A 66 12.44 12.16 -7.70
CA THR A 66 13.14 10.94 -8.10
C THR A 66 14.42 11.25 -8.89
N MET A 67 14.37 12.22 -9.79
CA MET A 67 15.53 12.65 -10.56
C MET A 67 16.62 13.31 -9.69
N SER A 68 16.26 13.93 -8.59
CA SER A 68 17.21 14.48 -7.62
C SER A 68 18.16 13.40 -7.06
N LEU A 69 17.75 12.13 -7.04
CA LEU A 69 18.62 11.00 -6.64
C LEU A 69 19.82 10.78 -7.58
N LEU A 70 19.77 11.28 -8.81
CA LEU A 70 20.90 11.23 -9.75
C LEU A 70 21.91 12.34 -9.51
N VAL A 71 21.46 13.47 -8.96
CA VAL A 71 22.26 14.69 -8.79
C VAL A 71 22.98 14.70 -7.44
N PHE A 72 22.29 14.27 -6.38
CA PHE A 72 22.83 14.30 -5.02
C PHE A 72 23.54 12.99 -4.65
N PRO A 73 24.70 13.06 -3.97
CA PRO A 73 25.36 11.89 -3.41
C PRO A 73 24.46 11.20 -2.37
N GLN A 74 24.52 9.88 -2.28
CA GLN A 74 23.67 9.12 -1.34
C GLN A 74 23.90 9.51 0.12
N ASP A 75 25.10 9.91 0.48
CA ASP A 75 25.50 10.30 1.85
C ASP A 75 24.92 11.65 2.29
N SER A 76 24.45 12.46 1.35
CA SER A 76 23.92 13.83 1.60
C SER A 76 22.44 13.98 1.24
N LEU A 77 21.70 12.87 1.09
CA LEU A 77 20.28 12.89 0.76
C LEU A 77 19.44 13.32 1.96
N ASP A 78 18.47 14.19 1.71
CA ASP A 78 17.41 14.45 2.67
C ASP A 78 16.65 13.17 3.03
N PRO A 79 16.11 13.04 4.27
CA PRO A 79 15.36 11.86 4.70
C PRO A 79 14.21 11.48 3.75
N SER A 80 13.56 12.47 3.13
CA SER A 80 12.47 12.26 2.16
C SER A 80 12.97 11.63 0.86
N LEU A 81 14.14 12.00 0.38
CA LEU A 81 14.77 11.40 -0.81
C LEU A 81 15.38 10.05 -0.49
N ALA A 82 16.00 9.90 0.68
CA ALA A 82 16.54 8.63 1.15
C ALA A 82 15.44 7.55 1.29
N ALA A 83 14.23 7.94 1.67
CA ALA A 83 13.09 7.03 1.75
C ALA A 83 12.75 6.38 0.40
N LEU A 84 12.95 7.06 -0.72
CA LEU A 84 12.74 6.51 -2.07
C LEU A 84 13.69 5.35 -2.40
N LEU A 85 14.85 5.31 -1.76
CA LEU A 85 15.81 4.22 -1.89
C LEU A 85 15.55 3.08 -0.91
N GLN A 86 14.58 3.18 -0.02
CA GLN A 86 14.25 2.12 0.93
C GLN A 86 13.46 0.97 0.27
N PRO A 87 13.60 -0.26 0.78
CA PRO A 87 12.79 -1.40 0.29
C PRO A 87 11.28 -1.23 0.50
N SER A 88 10.85 -0.31 1.38
CA SER A 88 9.44 0.02 1.63
C SER A 88 8.71 0.47 0.37
N LEU A 89 9.37 1.25 -0.50
CA LEU A 89 8.77 1.70 -1.77
C LEU A 89 8.30 0.52 -2.64
N ARG A 90 9.11 -0.54 -2.72
CA ARG A 90 8.70 -1.76 -3.47
C ARG A 90 7.45 -2.40 -2.89
N ARG A 91 7.36 -2.44 -1.56
CA ARG A 91 6.20 -3.02 -0.86
C ARG A 91 4.96 -2.17 -1.09
N GLU A 92 5.06 -0.85 -0.98
CA GLU A 92 3.96 0.08 -1.22
C GLU A 92 3.39 -0.06 -2.63
N VAL A 93 4.26 -0.09 -3.64
CA VAL A 93 3.84 -0.28 -5.04
C VAL A 93 3.24 -1.67 -5.25
N ALA A 94 3.83 -2.73 -4.66
CA ALA A 94 3.28 -4.08 -4.73
C ALA A 94 1.88 -4.16 -4.09
N ASP A 95 1.66 -3.50 -2.96
CA ASP A 95 0.35 -3.44 -2.30
C ASP A 95 -0.68 -2.66 -3.13
N GLN A 96 -0.26 -1.60 -3.84
CA GLN A 96 -1.13 -0.88 -4.78
C GLN A 96 -1.55 -1.78 -5.95
N VAL A 97 -0.60 -2.48 -6.56
CA VAL A 97 -0.87 -3.45 -7.65
C VAL A 97 -1.82 -4.55 -7.16
N ASN A 98 -1.57 -5.12 -5.99
CA ASN A 98 -2.40 -6.17 -5.43
C ASN A 98 -3.85 -5.68 -5.19
N ARG A 99 -4.01 -4.48 -4.65
CA ARG A 99 -5.34 -3.86 -4.47
C ARG A 99 -6.06 -3.66 -5.80
N ALA A 100 -5.37 -3.18 -6.83
CA ALA A 100 -5.94 -2.97 -8.15
C ALA A 100 -6.38 -4.30 -8.80
N ILE A 101 -5.55 -5.35 -8.71
CA ILE A 101 -5.90 -6.69 -9.21
C ILE A 101 -7.12 -7.24 -8.48
N LEU A 102 -7.16 -7.16 -7.15
CA LEU A 102 -8.29 -7.64 -6.35
C LEU A 102 -9.58 -6.86 -6.65
N ALA A 103 -9.48 -5.56 -6.91
CA ALA A 103 -10.63 -4.74 -7.28
C ALA A 103 -11.23 -5.18 -8.62
N LEU A 104 -10.39 -5.52 -9.60
CA LEU A 104 -10.84 -6.00 -10.92
C LEU A 104 -11.42 -7.40 -10.92
N GLN A 105 -10.85 -8.29 -10.11
CA GLN A 105 -11.34 -9.65 -10.01
C GLN A 105 -12.68 -9.75 -9.27
N ILE A 106 -13.24 -8.63 -8.80
CA ILE A 106 -14.48 -8.58 -8.00
C ILE A 106 -14.40 -9.59 -6.83
N GLN A 107 -13.20 -9.89 -6.40
CA GLN A 107 -13.03 -10.75 -5.23
C GLN A 107 -13.44 -9.94 -4.00
N PRO A 108 -14.36 -10.45 -3.19
CA PRO A 108 -14.75 -9.74 -1.97
C PRO A 108 -13.49 -9.50 -1.14
N LYS A 109 -13.23 -8.25 -0.76
CA LYS A 109 -12.09 -7.83 0.09
C LYS A 109 -12.07 -8.59 1.42
N GLU A 110 -13.14 -9.24 1.74
CA GLU A 110 -13.37 -9.98 2.96
C GLU A 110 -13.53 -11.48 2.65
N ALA A 111 -12.90 -12.34 3.46
CA ALA A 111 -13.04 -13.79 3.32
C ALA A 111 -14.51 -14.20 3.35
N ALA A 112 -14.92 -15.14 2.47
CA ALA A 112 -16.30 -15.56 2.35
C ALA A 112 -16.90 -16.04 3.71
N ILE A 113 -16.08 -16.68 4.52
CA ILE A 113 -16.47 -17.14 5.86
C ILE A 113 -16.80 -15.97 6.79
N ARG A 114 -16.01 -14.90 6.78
CA ARG A 114 -16.26 -13.71 7.59
C ARG A 114 -17.57 -13.03 7.20
N ARG A 115 -17.84 -12.95 5.89
CA ARG A 115 -19.10 -12.41 5.37
C ARG A 115 -20.30 -13.28 5.79
N MET A 116 -20.19 -14.61 5.72
CA MET A 116 -21.25 -15.51 6.19
C MET A 116 -21.52 -15.34 7.68
N VAL A 117 -20.47 -15.21 8.50
CA VAL A 117 -20.59 -14.96 9.93
C VAL A 117 -21.28 -13.63 10.21
N LYS A 118 -20.89 -12.55 9.54
CA LYS A 118 -21.57 -11.25 9.64
C LYS A 118 -23.04 -11.33 9.26
N MET A 119 -23.37 -12.05 8.17
CA MET A 119 -24.77 -12.28 7.76
C MET A 119 -25.55 -13.05 8.82
N ARG A 120 -24.96 -14.07 9.44
CA ARG A 120 -25.58 -14.81 10.53
C ARG A 120 -25.86 -13.92 11.73
N VAL A 121 -24.89 -13.18 12.20
CA VAL A 121 -25.03 -12.24 13.33
C VAL A 121 -26.14 -11.22 13.05
N TRP A 122 -26.16 -10.65 11.86
CA TRP A 122 -27.22 -9.73 11.44
C TRP A 122 -28.60 -10.41 11.44
N GLY A 123 -28.70 -11.63 10.89
CA GLY A 123 -29.95 -12.40 10.86
C GLY A 123 -30.47 -12.73 12.27
N GLU A 124 -29.59 -13.13 13.18
CA GLU A 124 -29.94 -13.38 14.58
C GLU A 124 -30.43 -12.10 15.27
N GLU A 125 -29.81 -10.96 15.01
CA GLU A 125 -30.19 -9.68 15.58
C GLU A 125 -31.57 -9.20 15.07
N VAL A 126 -31.82 -9.32 13.75
CA VAL A 126 -33.13 -9.01 13.17
C VAL A 126 -34.23 -9.90 13.76
N THR A 127 -33.98 -11.21 13.84
CA THR A 127 -34.94 -12.19 14.38
C THR A 127 -35.26 -11.92 15.86
N ARG A 128 -34.27 -11.53 16.66
CA ARG A 128 -34.50 -11.16 18.08
C ARG A 128 -35.37 -9.92 18.22
N LYS A 129 -35.22 -8.95 17.33
CA LYS A 129 -36.05 -7.72 17.33
C LYS A 129 -37.50 -8.02 16.94
N ASP A 130 -37.70 -8.91 15.97
CA ASP A 130 -39.02 -9.13 15.38
C ASP A 130 -39.87 -10.19 16.12
N THR A 131 -39.27 -11.24 16.68
CA THR A 131 -40.04 -12.43 17.09
C THR A 131 -40.00 -12.75 18.58
N LYS A 132 -39.24 -12.07 19.43
CA LYS A 132 -39.07 -12.41 20.88
C LYS A 132 -38.87 -13.91 21.18
N LYS A 133 -38.43 -14.71 20.19
CA LYS A 133 -38.17 -16.14 20.37
C LYS A 133 -36.80 -16.32 21.03
N ASP A 134 -36.72 -17.37 21.89
CA ASP A 134 -35.46 -17.80 22.50
C ASP A 134 -34.48 -18.29 21.45
N LEU A 135 -33.62 -17.40 21.01
CA LEU A 135 -32.47 -17.74 20.19
C LEU A 135 -31.31 -18.17 21.12
N PRO A 136 -30.44 -19.08 20.67
CA PRO A 136 -29.25 -19.44 21.43
C PRO A 136 -28.41 -18.20 21.75
N PRO A 137 -27.64 -18.22 22.86
CA PRO A 137 -26.82 -17.07 23.24
C PRO A 137 -25.89 -16.64 22.12
N LYS A 138 -25.73 -15.32 21.96
CA LYS A 138 -24.85 -14.73 20.94
C LYS A 138 -23.43 -15.25 21.18
N ILE A 139 -22.82 -15.86 20.16
CA ILE A 139 -21.42 -16.24 20.19
C ILE A 139 -20.62 -14.99 19.79
N ASP A 140 -19.79 -14.51 20.68
CA ASP A 140 -18.83 -13.45 20.37
C ASP A 140 -17.71 -14.04 19.49
N LEU A 141 -17.66 -13.58 18.26
CA LEU A 141 -16.66 -14.02 17.28
C LEU A 141 -15.55 -12.99 17.08
N GLY A 142 -15.54 -11.93 17.90
CA GLY A 142 -14.52 -10.87 17.80
C GLY A 142 -14.54 -10.11 16.46
N LEU A 143 -15.66 -10.06 15.75
CA LEU A 143 -15.79 -9.43 14.44
C LEU A 143 -16.33 -8.00 14.53
N ASP A 144 -16.74 -7.57 15.71
CA ASP A 144 -17.31 -6.24 15.95
C ASP A 144 -16.23 -5.17 16.19
N SER A 145 -14.93 -5.56 16.19
CA SER A 145 -13.80 -4.69 16.59
C SER A 145 -13.33 -3.71 15.51
N ASP A 146 -13.90 -3.71 14.32
CA ASP A 146 -13.44 -2.84 13.21
C ASP A 146 -13.89 -1.36 13.35
N ASN A 147 -14.58 -0.97 14.44
CA ASN A 147 -15.06 0.40 14.66
C ASN A 147 -14.37 1.16 15.81
N ASN A 148 -13.34 0.62 16.45
CA ASN A 148 -12.58 1.32 17.48
C ASN A 148 -11.10 1.42 17.08
N GLU A 149 -10.78 2.30 16.14
CA GLU A 149 -9.46 2.89 16.07
C GLU A 149 -9.33 3.97 17.14
N HIS A 150 -8.26 3.85 17.90
CA HIS A 150 -7.70 4.84 18.85
C HIS A 150 -8.32 4.95 20.24
N ASN A 151 -7.73 4.15 21.14
CA ASN A 151 -7.28 4.66 22.45
C ASN A 151 -6.23 3.68 23.01
N ASP A 152 -4.99 3.85 22.61
CA ASP A 152 -3.83 3.28 23.32
C ASP A 152 -3.50 4.18 24.52
N ASP A 153 -4.18 3.95 25.62
CA ASP A 153 -3.67 4.36 26.94
C ASP A 153 -2.73 3.27 27.45
N ILE A 154 -1.45 3.53 27.28
CA ILE A 154 -0.35 2.78 27.90
C ILE A 154 -0.43 2.99 29.40
N GLN A 155 -1.08 2.10 30.12
CA GLN A 155 -0.93 2.00 31.57
C GLN A 155 0.18 1.01 31.91
N ASN A 156 1.27 1.60 32.34
CA ASN A 156 2.45 1.09 32.97
C ASN A 156 2.11 0.09 34.09
N GLY A 157 2.23 -1.21 33.83
CA GLY A 157 2.09 -2.27 34.82
C GLY A 157 3.38 -2.43 35.62
N HIS A 158 3.34 -2.00 36.85
CA HIS A 158 4.37 -2.20 37.85
C HIS A 158 4.38 -3.67 38.30
N GLU A 159 5.45 -4.41 38.00
CA GLU A 159 5.68 -5.76 38.50
C GLU A 159 6.19 -5.71 39.97
N PRO A 160 5.63 -6.49 40.90
CA PRO A 160 6.18 -6.60 42.25
C PRO A 160 7.37 -7.57 42.27
N MET A 161 8.51 -7.08 42.74
CA MET A 161 9.69 -7.87 43.05
C MET A 161 9.40 -8.86 44.20
N ILE A 162 9.60 -10.15 43.93
CA ILE A 162 9.62 -11.20 44.94
C ILE A 162 11.06 -11.30 45.48
N THR A 163 11.24 -10.91 46.73
CA THR A 163 12.46 -11.18 47.50
C THR A 163 12.27 -12.46 48.32
N THR A 164 13.18 -13.38 48.14
CA THR A 164 13.57 -14.42 49.13
C THR A 164 15.05 -14.33 49.38
#